data_5206c1c0da01b593a02e38a8c6676ca1
#
_entry.id   5206c1c0da01b593a02e38a8c6676ca1
#
_cell.length_a   1.000
_cell.length_b   1.000
_cell.length_c   1.000
_cell.angle_alpha   90.00
_cell.angle_beta   90.00
_cell.angle_gamma   90.00
#
_symmetry.space_group_name_H-M   'P 1'
#
loop_
_entity.id
_entity.type
_entity.pdbx_description
1 polymer ?
#
loop_
_entity_poly.entity_id
_entity_poly.type
_entity_poly.pdbx_seq_one_letter_code
_entity_poly.pdbx_strand_id
1 'polypeptide(L)'
;MTLDDSNVKEKVENNVLISQVHAKNKTLKGLPEDVIDSYQMASLYGNRIFDSSKWLLKSLPDGMPKPCRLLDVGCLKPSYTKIKWIQPTYIDLHPKHPSVRKADLLEYNDEAGFDVVCLALVLNFAGCYKARFQM
;
A
#
# COMPACT_ATOMS: atom_id res chain seq x y z
N MET A 1 -10.57 27.55 -17.45
CA MET A 1 -9.86 26.27 -17.30
C MET A 1 -10.91 25.20 -17.13
N THR A 2 -11.34 24.62 -18.23
CA THR A 2 -12.38 23.58 -18.27
C THR A 2 -11.75 22.29 -17.73
N LEU A 3 -12.24 21.81 -16.60
CA LEU A 3 -11.94 20.47 -16.12
C LEU A 3 -12.44 19.47 -17.16
N ASP A 4 -11.54 18.64 -17.64
CA ASP A 4 -11.85 17.61 -18.64
C ASP A 4 -12.88 16.62 -18.03
N ASP A 5 -14.11 16.63 -18.55
CA ASP A 5 -15.24 15.82 -18.08
C ASP A 5 -14.93 14.31 -18.12
N SER A 6 -14.01 13.88 -19.00
CA SER A 6 -13.55 12.50 -19.07
C SER A 6 -12.81 12.07 -17.80
N ASN A 7 -12.01 12.97 -17.26
CA ASN A 7 -11.20 12.74 -16.05
C ASN A 7 -12.07 12.70 -14.76
N VAL A 8 -13.20 13.41 -14.76
CA VAL A 8 -14.16 13.41 -13.65
C VAL A 8 -14.99 12.11 -13.65
N LYS A 9 -15.43 11.64 -14.83
CA LYS A 9 -16.16 10.37 -14.96
C LYS A 9 -15.31 9.18 -14.51
N GLU A 10 -14.06 9.09 -14.97
CA GLU A 10 -13.13 8.04 -14.58
C GLU A 10 -12.86 8.04 -13.07
N LYS A 11 -12.75 9.21 -12.43
CA LYS A 11 -12.62 9.34 -10.97
C LYS A 11 -13.87 8.84 -10.23
N VAL A 12 -15.05 9.14 -10.73
CA VAL A 12 -16.33 8.71 -10.11
C VAL A 12 -16.47 7.20 -10.23
N GLU A 13 -16.21 6.61 -11.39
CA GLU A 13 -16.27 5.17 -11.62
C GLU A 13 -15.28 4.41 -10.73
N ASN A 14 -14.05 4.89 -10.60
CA ASN A 14 -13.05 4.31 -9.72
C ASN A 14 -13.43 4.40 -8.24
N ASN A 15 -14.03 5.51 -7.79
CA ASN A 15 -14.52 5.64 -6.42
C ASN A 15 -15.69 4.70 -6.14
N VAL A 16 -16.57 4.47 -7.10
CA VAL A 16 -17.68 3.51 -6.98
C VAL A 16 -17.13 2.09 -6.88
N LEU A 17 -16.13 1.74 -7.68
CA LEU A 17 -15.49 0.42 -7.64
C LEU A 17 -14.80 0.18 -6.29
N ILE A 18 -14.06 1.16 -5.77
CA ILE A 18 -13.43 1.11 -4.45
C ILE A 18 -14.50 0.91 -3.36
N SER A 19 -15.60 1.67 -3.43
CA SER A 19 -16.71 1.54 -2.48
C SER A 19 -17.37 0.16 -2.53
N GLN A 20 -17.52 -0.44 -3.71
CA GLN A 20 -18.05 -1.79 -3.87
C GLN A 20 -17.12 -2.86 -3.31
N VAL A 21 -15.80 -2.70 -3.47
CA VAL A 21 -14.80 -3.58 -2.86
C VAL A 21 -14.87 -3.50 -1.35
N HIS A 22 -14.98 -2.30 -0.78
CA HIS A 22 -15.15 -2.09 0.66
C HIS A 22 -16.46 -2.69 1.21
N ALA A 23 -17.58 -2.47 0.51
CA ALA A 23 -18.89 -2.95 0.94
C ALA A 23 -19.01 -4.49 0.93
N LYS A 24 -18.26 -5.19 0.08
CA LYS A 24 -18.29 -6.65 -0.02
C LYS A 24 -17.38 -7.37 0.98
N ASN A 25 -16.64 -6.67 1.83
CA ASN A 25 -15.74 -7.24 2.84
C ASN A 25 -14.80 -8.34 2.28
N LYS A 26 -14.39 -8.20 1.01
CA LYS A 26 -13.48 -9.14 0.34
C LYS A 26 -12.04 -8.69 0.53
N THR A 27 -11.17 -9.63 0.84
CA THR A 27 -9.72 -9.41 0.80
C THR A 27 -9.22 -9.37 -0.64
N LEU A 28 -8.15 -8.63 -0.94
CA LEU A 28 -7.51 -8.63 -2.25
C LEU A 28 -7.14 -10.05 -2.72
N LYS A 29 -6.82 -10.94 -1.79
CA LYS A 29 -6.47 -12.34 -2.04
C LYS A 29 -7.58 -13.16 -2.71
N GLY A 30 -8.84 -12.74 -2.57
CA GLY A 30 -10.00 -13.44 -3.13
C GLY A 30 -10.68 -12.72 -4.30
N LEU A 31 -10.10 -11.60 -4.78
CA LEU A 31 -10.69 -10.83 -5.88
C LEU A 31 -10.17 -11.31 -7.24
N PRO A 32 -10.99 -11.20 -8.31
CA PRO A 32 -10.52 -11.36 -9.68
C PRO A 32 -9.38 -10.41 -10.01
N GLU A 33 -8.48 -10.83 -10.90
CA GLU A 33 -7.25 -10.10 -11.21
C GLU A 33 -7.53 -8.71 -11.83
N ASP A 34 -8.53 -8.60 -12.69
CA ASP A 34 -8.98 -7.35 -13.29
C ASP A 34 -9.46 -6.32 -12.25
N VAL A 35 -10.11 -6.78 -11.18
CA VAL A 35 -10.54 -5.92 -10.07
C VAL A 35 -9.32 -5.44 -9.26
N ILE A 36 -8.35 -6.32 -9.03
CA ILE A 36 -7.10 -5.96 -8.35
C ILE A 36 -6.32 -4.94 -9.18
N ASP A 37 -6.20 -5.14 -10.48
CA ASP A 37 -5.51 -4.23 -11.38
C ASP A 37 -6.17 -2.85 -11.40
N SER A 38 -7.49 -2.79 -11.52
CA SER A 38 -8.24 -1.53 -11.48
C SER A 38 -8.03 -0.78 -10.17
N TYR A 39 -8.03 -1.50 -9.04
CA TYR A 39 -7.75 -0.93 -7.74
C TYR A 39 -6.31 -0.39 -7.63
N GLN A 40 -5.33 -1.14 -8.10
CA GLN A 40 -3.93 -0.72 -8.07
C GLN A 40 -3.70 0.51 -8.95
N MET A 41 -4.34 0.59 -10.12
CA MET A 41 -4.28 1.78 -10.98
C MET A 41 -4.87 3.00 -10.29
N ALA A 42 -6.02 2.86 -9.63
CA ALA A 42 -6.64 3.95 -8.86
C ALA A 42 -5.73 4.41 -7.70
N SER A 43 -5.07 3.47 -7.02
CA SER A 43 -4.12 3.77 -5.94
C SER A 43 -2.86 4.48 -6.45
N LEU A 44 -2.32 4.07 -7.59
CA LEU A 44 -1.19 4.76 -8.23
C LEU A 44 -1.55 6.21 -8.60
N TYR A 45 -2.78 6.43 -9.06
CA TYR A 45 -3.27 7.76 -9.35
C TYR A 45 -3.42 8.61 -8.09
N GLY A 46 -3.98 8.03 -7.04
CA GLY A 46 -4.13 8.68 -5.72
C GLY A 46 -2.79 9.09 -5.11
N ASN A 47 -1.74 8.30 -5.29
CA ASN A 47 -0.39 8.58 -4.81
C ASN A 47 0.25 9.83 -5.45
N ARG A 48 -0.27 10.32 -6.57
CA ARG A 48 0.14 11.61 -7.15
C ARG A 48 -0.37 12.80 -6.33
N ILE A 49 -1.48 12.61 -5.64
CA ILE A 49 -2.13 13.63 -4.81
C ILE A 49 -1.62 13.56 -3.37
N PHE A 50 -1.51 12.35 -2.83
CA PHE A 50 -1.05 12.11 -1.46
C PHE A 50 -0.03 10.97 -1.44
N ASP A 51 1.19 11.29 -1.02
CA ASP A 51 2.29 10.34 -0.87
C ASP A 51 2.49 10.03 0.62
N SER A 52 2.00 8.87 1.04
CA SER A 52 2.09 8.39 2.44
C SER A 52 3.54 8.24 2.91
N SER A 53 4.49 7.99 2.01
CA SER A 53 5.90 7.86 2.37
C SER A 53 6.49 9.17 2.89
N LYS A 54 6.11 10.30 2.31
CA LYS A 54 6.52 11.62 2.77
C LYS A 54 5.95 11.96 4.13
N TRP A 55 4.70 11.58 4.37
CA TRP A 55 4.06 11.75 5.66
C TRP A 55 4.75 10.88 6.72
N LEU A 56 5.02 9.61 6.41
CA LEU A 56 5.71 8.70 7.32
C LEU A 56 7.07 9.27 7.73
N LEU A 57 7.90 9.69 6.77
CA LEU A 57 9.23 10.24 7.05
C LEU A 57 9.19 11.46 7.99
N LYS A 58 8.15 12.29 7.88
CA LYS A 58 7.96 13.45 8.78
C LYS A 58 7.45 13.06 10.16
N SER A 59 6.80 11.90 10.27
CA SER A 59 6.18 11.42 11.51
C SER A 59 7.09 10.50 12.31
N LEU A 60 8.22 10.05 11.75
CA LEU A 60 9.16 9.22 12.48
C LEU A 60 9.78 10.01 13.64
N PRO A 61 9.91 9.38 14.83
CA PRO A 61 10.55 10.02 15.98
C PRO A 61 12.00 10.39 15.70
N ASP A 62 12.46 11.47 16.33
CA ASP A 62 13.88 11.76 16.41
C ASP A 62 14.62 10.63 17.15
N GLY A 63 15.80 10.27 16.67
CA GLY A 63 16.60 9.22 17.30
C GLY A 63 16.35 7.80 16.79
N MET A 64 15.61 7.64 15.69
CA MET A 64 15.51 6.35 15.00
C MET A 64 16.90 5.75 14.68
N PRO A 65 17.06 4.41 14.77
CA PRO A 65 18.34 3.76 14.45
C PRO A 65 18.75 4.07 12.99
N LYS A 66 20.05 4.13 12.76
CA LYS A 66 20.64 4.33 11.42
C LYS A 66 21.72 3.28 11.20
N PRO A 67 21.52 2.36 10.27
CA PRO A 67 20.38 2.25 9.34
C PRO A 67 19.08 1.80 10.03
N CYS A 68 17.97 2.34 9.59
CA CYS A 68 16.62 1.98 10.03
C CYS A 68 16.03 0.93 9.08
N ARG A 69 15.66 -0.23 9.60
CA ARG A 69 15.00 -1.30 8.84
C ARG A 69 13.50 -1.04 8.77
N LEU A 70 12.99 -0.84 7.55
CA LEU A 70 11.60 -0.51 7.30
C LEU A 70 10.92 -1.57 6.43
N LEU A 71 9.80 -2.12 6.88
CA LEU A 71 8.92 -2.94 6.08
C LEU A 71 7.76 -2.10 5.55
N ASP A 72 7.64 -2.00 4.23
CA ASP A 72 6.53 -1.32 3.55
C ASP A 72 5.60 -2.37 2.93
N VAL A 73 4.40 -2.49 3.48
CA VAL A 73 3.41 -3.51 3.13
C VAL A 73 2.33 -2.91 2.24
N GLY A 74 1.97 -3.63 1.18
CA GLY A 74 1.01 -3.16 0.18
C GLY A 74 1.61 -2.06 -0.71
N CYS A 75 2.90 -2.16 -0.97
CA CYS A 75 3.67 -1.18 -1.70
C CYS A 75 3.55 -1.38 -3.21
N LEU A 76 2.97 -0.42 -3.93
CA LEU A 76 2.86 -0.46 -5.39
C LEU A 76 4.16 -0.08 -6.09
N LYS A 77 4.99 0.74 -5.44
CA LYS A 77 6.29 1.19 -5.94
C LYS A 77 7.25 1.44 -4.78
N PRO A 78 8.56 1.22 -4.97
CA PRO A 78 9.55 1.48 -3.92
C PRO A 78 9.69 2.99 -3.68
N SER A 79 9.30 3.46 -2.49
CA SER A 79 9.24 4.89 -2.15
C SER A 79 10.45 5.41 -1.38
N TYR A 80 11.24 4.53 -0.76
CA TYR A 80 12.33 4.91 0.16
C TYR A 80 13.73 4.70 -0.41
N THR A 81 13.88 4.31 -1.66
CA THR A 81 15.17 3.96 -2.29
C THR A 81 16.21 5.08 -2.27
N LYS A 82 15.77 6.33 -2.23
CA LYS A 82 16.66 7.52 -2.20
C LYS A 82 17.07 7.93 -0.79
N ILE A 83 16.53 7.29 0.25
CA ILE A 83 16.78 7.65 1.65
C ILE A 83 17.89 6.77 2.19
N LYS A 84 19.10 7.30 2.22
CA LYS A 84 20.34 6.53 2.52
C LYS A 84 20.35 5.84 3.89
N TRP A 85 19.63 6.37 4.87
CA TRP A 85 19.61 5.82 6.23
C TRP A 85 18.45 4.82 6.46
N ILE A 86 17.58 4.60 5.45
CA ILE A 86 16.53 3.59 5.49
C ILE A 86 16.98 2.37 4.68
N GLN A 87 16.82 1.19 5.26
CA GLN A 87 16.93 -0.11 4.59
C GLN A 87 15.52 -0.66 4.38
N PRO A 88 14.89 -0.36 3.23
CA PRO A 88 13.52 -0.74 3.01
C PRO A 88 13.41 -2.17 2.49
N THR A 89 12.41 -2.88 2.97
CA THR A 89 11.88 -4.11 2.39
C THR A 89 10.45 -3.84 1.94
N TYR A 90 10.14 -4.19 0.71
CA TYR A 90 8.84 -3.95 0.09
C TYR A 90 8.14 -5.28 -0.16
N ILE A 91 6.90 -5.42 0.32
CA ILE A 91 6.07 -6.61 0.08
C ILE A 91 4.67 -6.21 -0.39
N ASP A 92 4.11 -7.03 -1.28
CA ASP A 92 2.74 -6.92 -1.76
C ASP A 92 2.22 -8.30 -2.18
N LEU A 93 0.91 -8.52 -2.10
CA LEU A 93 0.28 -9.76 -2.58
C LEU A 93 0.34 -9.89 -4.10
N HIS A 94 0.26 -8.76 -4.82
CA HIS A 94 0.25 -8.66 -6.27
C HIS A 94 1.21 -7.57 -6.76
N PRO A 95 2.53 -7.78 -6.59
CA PRO A 95 3.52 -6.74 -6.90
C PRO A 95 3.54 -6.41 -8.40
N LYS A 96 3.63 -5.11 -8.71
CA LYS A 96 3.78 -4.60 -10.08
C LYS A 96 5.17 -4.03 -10.34
N HIS A 97 6.06 -4.04 -9.36
CA HIS A 97 7.43 -3.53 -9.49
C HIS A 97 8.43 -4.64 -9.10
N PRO A 98 9.53 -4.83 -9.84
CA PRO A 98 10.48 -5.92 -9.59
C PRO A 98 11.19 -5.85 -8.23
N SER A 99 11.28 -4.66 -7.65
CA SER A 99 11.86 -4.47 -6.30
C SER A 99 10.88 -4.78 -5.17
N VAL A 100 9.62 -5.06 -5.47
CA VAL A 100 8.59 -5.43 -4.50
C VAL A 100 8.45 -6.95 -4.50
N ARG A 101 8.65 -7.57 -3.33
CA ARG A 101 8.53 -9.03 -3.17
C ARG A 101 7.07 -9.43 -3.06
N LYS A 102 6.68 -10.49 -3.77
CA LYS A 102 5.37 -11.11 -3.56
C LYS A 102 5.36 -11.84 -2.22
N ALA A 103 4.58 -11.35 -1.26
CA ALA A 103 4.43 -11.97 0.05
C ALA A 103 3.12 -11.55 0.72
N ASP A 104 2.58 -12.46 1.53
CA ASP A 104 1.50 -12.18 2.47
C ASP A 104 2.11 -11.74 3.80
N LEU A 105 1.70 -10.60 4.36
CA LEU A 105 2.20 -10.10 5.63
C LEU A 105 2.03 -11.12 6.77
N LEU A 106 0.93 -11.87 6.78
CA LEU A 106 0.63 -12.84 7.83
C LEU A 106 1.54 -14.08 7.79
N GLU A 107 2.13 -14.35 6.63
CA GLU A 107 3.06 -15.47 6.40
C GLU A 107 4.52 -14.99 6.33
N TYR A 108 4.73 -13.66 6.25
CA TYR A 108 6.05 -13.08 6.09
C TYR A 108 6.83 -13.12 7.40
N ASN A 109 7.98 -13.75 7.38
CA ASN A 109 8.89 -13.81 8.51
C ASN A 109 10.26 -13.23 8.13
N ASP A 110 10.80 -12.39 9.00
CA ASP A 110 12.18 -11.90 8.94
C ASP A 110 12.75 -11.94 10.36
N GLU A 111 13.65 -12.88 10.61
CA GLU A 111 14.21 -13.13 11.95
C GLU A 111 14.92 -11.91 12.55
N ALA A 112 15.46 -11.04 11.73
CA ALA A 112 16.14 -9.84 12.19
C ALA A 112 15.16 -8.71 12.58
N GLY A 113 13.86 -8.84 12.26
CA GLY A 113 12.82 -7.87 12.57
C GLY A 113 12.96 -6.53 11.82
N PHE A 114 12.09 -5.60 12.14
CA PHE A 114 12.05 -4.26 11.55
C PHE A 114 11.91 -3.21 12.66
N ASP A 115 12.51 -2.03 12.44
CA ASP A 115 12.36 -0.88 13.32
C ASP A 115 11.04 -0.14 13.05
N VAL A 116 10.57 -0.20 11.79
CA VAL A 116 9.32 0.42 11.32
C VAL A 116 8.57 -0.52 10.40
N VAL A 117 7.27 -0.66 10.62
CA VAL A 117 6.35 -1.35 9.71
C VAL A 117 5.31 -0.34 9.22
N CYS A 118 5.22 -0.15 7.91
CA CYS A 118 4.27 0.73 7.27
C CYS A 118 3.12 -0.09 6.66
N LEU A 119 1.90 0.17 7.12
CA LEU A 119 0.65 -0.46 6.67
C LEU A 119 -0.29 0.61 6.10
N ALA A 120 0.17 1.37 5.09
CA ALA A 120 -0.60 2.46 4.51
C ALA A 120 -1.83 1.92 3.77
N LEU A 121 -3.02 2.09 4.36
CA LEU A 121 -4.33 1.65 3.86
C LEU A 121 -4.52 0.13 3.71
N VAL A 122 -3.55 -0.69 4.09
CA VAL A 122 -3.60 -2.16 3.94
C VAL A 122 -4.70 -2.78 4.80
N LEU A 123 -4.89 -2.30 6.03
CA LEU A 123 -5.91 -2.80 6.95
C LEU A 123 -7.34 -2.66 6.40
N ASN A 124 -7.58 -1.75 5.47
CA ASN A 124 -8.88 -1.56 4.84
C ASN A 124 -9.28 -2.75 3.96
N PHE A 125 -8.32 -3.55 3.51
CA PHE A 125 -8.52 -4.71 2.65
C PHE A 125 -8.58 -6.03 3.41
N ALA A 126 -8.26 -6.04 4.70
CA ALA A 126 -8.47 -7.21 5.53
C ALA A 126 -9.98 -7.47 5.68
N GLY A 127 -10.42 -8.63 5.18
CA GLY A 127 -11.84 -8.92 4.97
C GLY A 127 -12.68 -9.10 6.24
N CYS A 128 -12.05 -9.26 7.40
CA CYS A 128 -12.76 -9.39 8.68
C CYS A 128 -11.93 -8.88 9.84
N TYR A 129 -12.57 -8.65 10.98
CA TYR A 129 -11.89 -8.18 12.21
C TYR A 129 -10.78 -9.12 12.67
N LYS A 130 -10.98 -10.44 12.52
CA LYS A 130 -9.97 -11.44 12.91
C LYS A 130 -8.68 -11.29 12.10
N ALA A 131 -8.79 -11.09 10.77
CA ALA A 131 -7.63 -10.88 9.91
C ALA A 131 -6.92 -9.55 10.25
N ARG A 132 -7.68 -8.48 10.54
CA ARG A 132 -7.10 -7.19 10.97
C ARG A 132 -6.35 -7.29 12.31
N PHE A 133 -6.85 -8.09 13.22
CA PHE A 133 -6.22 -8.31 14.52
C PHE A 133 -4.91 -9.09 14.42
N GLN A 134 -4.75 -9.92 13.38
CA GLN A 134 -3.54 -10.70 13.13
C GLN A 134 -2.43 -9.91 12.43
N MET A 135 -2.76 -8.77 11.81
CA MET A 135 -1.79 -7.84 11.18
C MET A 135 -1.12 -6.94 12.21
#